data_36aefc09f9fce7e92cf1b772dba3984a
#
_entry.id   36aefc09f9fce7e92cf1b772dba3984a
#
_cell.length_a   1.000
_cell.length_b   1.000
_cell.length_c   1.000
_cell.angle_alpha   90.00
_cell.angle_beta   90.00
_cell.angle_gamma   90.00
#
_symmetry.space_group_name_H-M   'P 1'
#
loop_
_entity.id
_entity.type
_entity.pdbx_description
1 polymer ?
#
loop_
_entity_poly.entity_id
_entity_poly.type
_entity_poly.pdbx_seq_one_letter_code
_entity_poly.pdbx_strand_id
1 'polypeptide(L)'
;MTTRAALARTAVLTALIALTATLLAACGSPAPAPTSAPVPTPTATPTPSATATATATAGAPSPALLVTDFGADTVTFVDPARPGRAADLGSVRVGTAPYGLAVAPDGTAWVATAEGVAAVDTRTRTRVALVPHTTRTGPVTTGEYRGGGMGIALSPDGARAYVGVNVPGGNGTLEVVDTASRTVVQVVPVGSRPFDVDVSADGRQVYVTDHDSFDVTTVDTATWATRRTEVAPYGTEGGLGSWLKPHYAAVRPSDGALLLPFEGERLAVVDPSTGRVTVEPMTANTHQHGVTAAPDGTLYIVGTGPIDPAADAGPSLTVRAPDGSERLVPLDGPHETVTLSPDARTAYVSGGFTREGGWDGLTVVDTATGRTTRLPVGHLPLAVAVLPDRP
;
A
#
# COMPACT_ATOMS: atom_id res chain seq x y z
N MET A 1 18.79 54.83 -34.46
CA MET A 1 20.11 54.43 -33.97
C MET A 1 19.93 53.06 -33.36
N THR A 2 19.94 52.02 -34.10
CA THR A 2 20.98 51.08 -34.62
C THR A 2 21.97 50.62 -33.60
N THR A 3 21.89 49.32 -33.21
CA THR A 3 22.93 48.29 -33.26
C THR A 3 22.34 46.98 -32.72
N ARG A 4 22.02 46.00 -33.55
CA ARG A 4 22.70 44.82 -34.09
C ARG A 4 23.15 43.78 -32.99
N ALA A 5 22.46 42.75 -33.00
CA ALA A 5 22.60 41.30 -33.05
C ALA A 5 24.03 40.71 -32.90
N ALA A 6 24.13 39.61 -32.11
CA ALA A 6 25.10 38.53 -32.38
C ALA A 6 24.48 37.18 -31.97
N LEU A 7 24.24 36.34 -32.96
CA LEU A 7 23.99 34.92 -32.83
C LEU A 7 25.30 34.17 -32.53
N ALA A 8 25.31 33.29 -31.60
CA ALA A 8 26.32 32.21 -31.51
C ALA A 8 25.63 30.84 -31.65
N ARG A 9 25.92 30.19 -32.77
CA ARG A 9 25.60 28.78 -33.05
C ARG A 9 26.69 27.91 -32.40
N THR A 10 26.34 26.93 -31.63
CA THR A 10 27.27 25.87 -31.22
C THR A 10 26.76 24.54 -31.77
N ALA A 11 27.63 23.87 -32.51
CA ALA A 11 27.39 22.64 -33.25
C ALA A 11 27.39 21.41 -32.29
N VAL A 12 26.48 20.48 -32.56
CA VAL A 12 26.42 19.16 -31.96
C VAL A 12 27.39 18.27 -32.72
N LEU A 13 28.33 17.65 -32.00
CA LEU A 13 29.27 16.66 -32.52
C LEU A 13 28.74 15.24 -32.14
N THR A 14 28.31 14.48 -33.14
CA THR A 14 27.88 13.10 -33.01
C THR A 14 29.10 12.19 -33.13
N ALA A 15 29.43 11.42 -32.11
CA ALA A 15 30.45 10.38 -32.17
C ALA A 15 29.80 9.00 -32.30
N LEU A 16 30.04 8.34 -33.43
CA LEU A 16 29.67 6.97 -33.75
C LEU A 16 30.83 6.05 -33.29
N ILE A 17 30.57 5.11 -32.40
CA ILE A 17 31.54 4.06 -32.03
C ILE A 17 31.06 2.72 -32.62
N ALA A 18 31.80 2.20 -33.56
CA ALA A 18 31.61 0.86 -34.12
C ALA A 18 32.25 -0.20 -33.21
N LEU A 19 31.50 -1.24 -32.88
CA LEU A 19 31.96 -2.39 -32.09
C LEU A 19 32.30 -3.54 -33.05
N THR A 20 33.58 -3.90 -33.19
CA THR A 20 34.05 -5.07 -33.92
C THR A 20 34.12 -6.30 -33.01
N ALA A 21 33.43 -7.36 -33.38
CA ALA A 21 33.47 -8.66 -32.72
C ALA A 21 34.70 -9.45 -33.21
N THR A 22 35.50 -9.97 -32.28
CA THR A 22 36.56 -10.93 -32.55
C THR A 22 36.22 -12.28 -31.93
N LEU A 23 35.99 -13.29 -32.78
CA LEU A 23 35.91 -14.70 -32.38
C LEU A 23 37.30 -15.23 -32.09
N LEU A 24 37.51 -15.82 -30.92
CA LEU A 24 38.64 -16.75 -30.67
C LEU A 24 38.05 -18.13 -30.33
N ALA A 25 38.42 -19.10 -31.18
CA ALA A 25 38.22 -20.51 -30.92
C ALA A 25 39.34 -21.02 -29.98
N ALA A 26 38.97 -21.72 -28.92
CA ALA A 26 39.92 -22.47 -28.09
C ALA A 26 39.49 -23.94 -28.03
N CYS A 27 40.41 -24.79 -28.47
CA CYS A 27 40.35 -26.25 -28.50
C CYS A 27 40.27 -26.85 -27.09
N GLY A 28 39.36 -27.75 -26.86
CA GLY A 28 39.23 -28.53 -25.64
C GLY A 28 40.12 -29.77 -25.62
N SER A 29 40.71 -30.04 -24.46
CA SER A 29 41.34 -31.32 -24.13
C SER A 29 40.43 -32.18 -23.29
N PRO A 30 40.39 -33.52 -23.44
CA PRO A 30 39.45 -34.38 -22.73
C PRO A 30 39.86 -34.63 -21.28
N ALA A 31 38.86 -34.69 -20.41
CA ALA A 31 38.99 -35.02 -19.00
C ALA A 31 39.18 -36.53 -18.76
N PRO A 32 39.90 -36.95 -17.72
CA PRO A 32 40.08 -38.38 -17.39
C PRO A 32 38.83 -38.98 -16.73
N ALA A 33 38.64 -40.28 -16.94
CA ALA A 33 37.54 -41.08 -16.45
C ALA A 33 37.56 -41.22 -14.89
N PRO A 34 36.38 -41.34 -14.25
CA PRO A 34 36.31 -41.51 -12.81
C PRO A 34 36.63 -42.96 -12.40
N THR A 35 37.50 -43.09 -11.40
CA THR A 35 37.80 -44.33 -10.67
C THR A 35 36.62 -44.72 -9.76
N SER A 36 36.18 -45.95 -9.85
CA SER A 36 35.12 -46.54 -9.02
C SER A 36 35.55 -46.68 -7.54
N ALA A 37 34.75 -46.14 -6.66
CA ALA A 37 34.86 -46.34 -5.22
C ALA A 37 34.11 -47.60 -4.74
N PRO A 38 34.53 -48.26 -3.64
CA PRO A 38 33.96 -49.51 -3.21
C PRO A 38 32.57 -49.35 -2.55
N VAL A 39 31.71 -50.35 -2.80
CA VAL A 39 30.34 -50.47 -2.28
C VAL A 39 30.35 -50.67 -0.76
N PRO A 40 29.64 -49.86 0.02
CA PRO A 40 29.48 -50.16 1.47
C PRO A 40 28.46 -51.23 1.75
N THR A 41 28.77 -52.07 2.76
CA THR A 41 27.95 -53.13 3.29
C THR A 41 26.66 -52.57 3.95
N PRO A 42 25.50 -53.26 3.83
CA PRO A 42 24.25 -52.76 4.38
C PRO A 42 24.25 -52.85 5.93
N THR A 43 24.10 -51.69 6.58
CA THR A 43 23.86 -51.59 8.02
C THR A 43 22.36 -51.71 8.32
N ALA A 44 22.03 -52.47 9.36
CA ALA A 44 20.68 -52.79 9.79
C ALA A 44 19.75 -51.57 9.95
N THR A 45 18.53 -51.70 9.41
CA THR A 45 17.43 -50.76 9.50
C THR A 45 16.92 -50.63 10.97
N PRO A 46 16.84 -49.41 11.53
CA PRO A 46 16.14 -49.22 12.80
C PRO A 46 14.63 -49.30 12.55
N THR A 47 13.92 -49.99 13.42
CA THR A 47 12.46 -50.07 13.48
C THR A 47 11.85 -48.68 13.61
N PRO A 48 10.79 -48.32 12.83
CA PRO A 48 10.17 -47.01 12.96
C PRO A 48 9.47 -46.88 14.30
N SER A 49 9.96 -45.95 15.11
CA SER A 49 9.27 -45.48 16.31
C SER A 49 7.97 -44.79 15.89
N ALA A 50 6.85 -45.16 16.49
CA ALA A 50 5.56 -44.57 16.19
C ALA A 50 5.61 -43.05 16.43
N THR A 51 5.60 -42.32 15.35
CA THR A 51 5.43 -40.85 15.37
C THR A 51 4.02 -40.56 15.86
N ALA A 52 3.90 -40.00 17.06
CA ALA A 52 2.64 -39.47 17.56
C ALA A 52 2.15 -38.43 16.54
N THR A 53 1.07 -38.74 15.87
CA THR A 53 0.34 -37.79 15.04
C THR A 53 -0.17 -36.69 15.97
N ALA A 54 0.51 -35.56 16.00
CA ALA A 54 -0.03 -34.36 16.63
C ALA A 54 -1.35 -34.04 15.89
N THR A 55 -2.46 -34.27 16.58
CA THR A 55 -3.78 -33.82 16.14
C THR A 55 -3.67 -32.29 16.04
N ALA A 56 -3.59 -31.77 14.82
CA ALA A 56 -3.68 -30.35 14.58
C ALA A 56 -5.02 -29.90 15.15
N THR A 57 -4.99 -29.15 16.23
CA THR A 57 -6.15 -28.42 16.73
C THR A 57 -6.61 -27.59 15.54
N ALA A 58 -7.85 -27.81 15.10
CA ALA A 58 -8.44 -26.99 14.04
C ALA A 58 -8.35 -25.55 14.51
N GLY A 59 -7.41 -24.80 13.91
CA GLY A 59 -7.24 -23.37 14.19
C GLY A 59 -8.54 -22.65 13.89
N ALA A 60 -8.82 -21.56 14.60
CA ALA A 60 -9.92 -20.69 14.28
C ALA A 60 -9.89 -20.37 12.77
N PRO A 61 -11.06 -20.33 12.09
CA PRO A 61 -11.08 -20.03 10.65
C PRO A 61 -10.36 -18.71 10.39
N SER A 62 -9.41 -18.73 9.47
CA SER A 62 -8.72 -17.49 9.06
C SER A 62 -9.73 -16.51 8.50
N PRO A 63 -9.66 -15.21 8.87
CA PRO A 63 -10.59 -14.22 8.37
C PRO A 63 -10.47 -14.14 6.85
N ALA A 64 -11.60 -14.02 6.15
CA ALA A 64 -11.60 -13.77 4.73
C ALA A 64 -11.13 -12.33 4.47
N LEU A 65 -10.42 -12.12 3.35
CA LEU A 65 -9.93 -10.81 2.94
C LEU A 65 -10.68 -10.34 1.69
N LEU A 66 -10.76 -9.04 1.54
CA LEU A 66 -11.13 -8.38 0.29
C LEU A 66 -9.95 -7.53 -0.17
N VAL A 67 -9.62 -7.60 -1.45
CA VAL A 67 -8.44 -6.96 -2.04
C VAL A 67 -8.87 -6.18 -3.27
N THR A 68 -8.43 -4.93 -3.41
CA THR A 68 -8.62 -4.17 -4.64
C THR A 68 -7.58 -4.58 -5.67
N ASP A 69 -8.03 -4.85 -6.89
CA ASP A 69 -7.17 -5.19 -8.02
C ASP A 69 -7.13 -4.01 -8.99
N PHE A 70 -6.14 -3.14 -8.79
CA PHE A 70 -5.97 -1.93 -9.59
C PHE A 70 -5.85 -2.22 -11.09
N GLY A 71 -5.17 -3.30 -11.45
CA GLY A 71 -4.94 -3.70 -12.84
C GLY A 71 -6.10 -4.45 -13.51
N ALA A 72 -7.16 -4.84 -12.75
CA ALA A 72 -8.27 -5.65 -13.27
C ALA A 72 -9.65 -5.01 -13.10
N ASP A 73 -9.76 -3.83 -12.50
CA ASP A 73 -11.03 -3.15 -12.23
C ASP A 73 -11.96 -3.94 -11.29
N THR A 74 -11.40 -4.79 -10.42
CA THR A 74 -12.14 -5.72 -9.55
C THR A 74 -11.75 -5.57 -8.09
N VAL A 75 -12.54 -6.21 -7.23
CA VAL A 75 -12.10 -6.65 -5.90
C VAL A 75 -12.11 -8.16 -5.86
N THR A 76 -11.08 -8.78 -5.27
CA THR A 76 -10.96 -10.22 -5.13
C THR A 76 -11.17 -10.64 -3.68
N PHE A 77 -11.99 -11.68 -3.48
CA PHE A 77 -12.19 -12.34 -2.19
C PHE A 77 -11.10 -13.37 -1.99
N VAL A 78 -10.42 -13.34 -0.84
CA VAL A 78 -9.26 -14.17 -0.57
C VAL A 78 -9.45 -14.93 0.75
N ASP A 79 -9.11 -16.22 0.74
CA ASP A 79 -9.00 -17.05 1.94
C ASP A 79 -7.50 -17.34 2.19
N PRO A 80 -6.86 -16.60 3.11
CA PRO A 80 -5.43 -16.72 3.33
C PRO A 80 -5.00 -18.07 3.96
N ALA A 81 -5.96 -18.89 4.44
CA ALA A 81 -5.68 -20.24 4.92
C ALA A 81 -5.43 -21.24 3.78
N ARG A 82 -5.84 -20.92 2.55
CA ARG A 82 -5.65 -21.78 1.40
C ARG A 82 -4.30 -21.50 0.72
N PRO A 83 -3.60 -22.53 0.27
CA PRO A 83 -2.29 -22.34 -0.36
C PRO A 83 -2.41 -21.83 -1.80
N GLY A 84 -1.49 -20.95 -2.19
CA GLY A 84 -1.31 -20.51 -3.57
C GLY A 84 -2.58 -19.94 -4.19
N ARG A 85 -2.85 -20.26 -5.45
CA ARG A 85 -4.04 -19.76 -6.18
C ARG A 85 -5.38 -20.26 -5.63
N ALA A 86 -5.40 -21.29 -4.81
CA ALA A 86 -6.64 -21.72 -4.15
C ALA A 86 -7.15 -20.71 -3.10
N ALA A 87 -6.32 -19.74 -2.71
CA ALA A 87 -6.72 -18.62 -1.88
C ALA A 87 -7.70 -17.67 -2.57
N ASP A 88 -7.69 -17.58 -3.91
CA ASP A 88 -8.62 -16.78 -4.70
C ASP A 88 -10.02 -17.45 -4.70
N LEU A 89 -10.98 -16.74 -4.15
CA LEU A 89 -12.37 -17.17 -4.04
C LEU A 89 -13.30 -16.52 -5.09
N GLY A 90 -12.72 -15.80 -6.06
CA GLY A 90 -13.41 -15.07 -7.11
C GLY A 90 -13.46 -13.57 -6.88
N SER A 91 -13.73 -12.83 -7.95
CA SER A 91 -13.68 -11.38 -8.00
C SER A 91 -15.00 -10.75 -8.46
N VAL A 92 -15.15 -9.46 -8.15
CA VAL A 92 -16.31 -8.63 -8.53
C VAL A 92 -15.81 -7.35 -9.19
N ARG A 93 -16.35 -7.04 -10.39
CA ARG A 93 -16.04 -5.78 -11.07
C ARG A 93 -16.63 -4.59 -10.29
N VAL A 94 -15.79 -3.61 -9.95
CA VAL A 94 -16.20 -2.45 -9.13
C VAL A 94 -16.18 -1.12 -9.89
N GLY A 95 -15.23 -0.93 -10.79
CA GLY A 95 -15.00 0.28 -11.56
C GLY A 95 -13.54 0.38 -11.93
N THR A 96 -13.17 1.37 -12.72
CA THR A 96 -11.81 1.52 -13.27
C THR A 96 -10.79 1.82 -12.17
N ALA A 97 -9.71 1.04 -12.17
CA ALA A 97 -8.54 1.24 -11.33
C ALA A 97 -8.89 1.45 -9.84
N PRO A 98 -9.51 0.46 -9.15
CA PRO A 98 -9.88 0.58 -7.74
C PRO A 98 -8.64 0.79 -6.88
N TYR A 99 -8.73 1.73 -5.92
CA TYR A 99 -7.62 2.13 -5.07
C TYR A 99 -7.90 1.73 -3.62
N GLY A 100 -8.42 2.65 -2.82
CA GLY A 100 -8.76 2.43 -1.42
C GLY A 100 -10.01 1.57 -1.23
N LEU A 101 -10.07 0.92 -0.07
CA LEU A 101 -11.13 -0.01 0.31
C LEU A 101 -11.42 0.11 1.81
N ALA A 102 -12.69 0.22 2.17
CA ALA A 102 -13.16 0.16 3.56
C ALA A 102 -14.39 -0.72 3.68
N VAL A 103 -14.52 -1.48 4.77
CA VAL A 103 -15.65 -2.39 5.02
C VAL A 103 -16.47 -1.89 6.19
N ALA A 104 -17.76 -1.67 5.94
CA ALA A 104 -18.71 -1.23 6.96
C ALA A 104 -19.09 -2.39 7.91
N PRO A 105 -19.59 -2.09 9.14
CA PRO A 105 -20.02 -3.10 10.09
C PRO A 105 -21.12 -4.04 9.57
N ASP A 106 -21.93 -3.57 8.61
CA ASP A 106 -22.98 -4.38 7.97
C ASP A 106 -22.44 -5.36 6.89
N GLY A 107 -21.12 -5.32 6.65
CA GLY A 107 -20.48 -6.14 5.63
C GLY A 107 -20.49 -5.54 4.22
N THR A 108 -20.95 -4.30 4.04
CA THR A 108 -20.80 -3.59 2.77
C THR A 108 -19.39 -3.07 2.61
N ALA A 109 -18.71 -3.44 1.54
CA ALA A 109 -17.40 -2.87 1.19
C ALA A 109 -17.58 -1.65 0.27
N TRP A 110 -16.86 -0.58 0.59
CA TRP A 110 -16.83 0.67 -0.17
C TRP A 110 -15.46 0.83 -0.82
N VAL A 111 -15.45 1.04 -2.12
CA VAL A 111 -14.25 1.00 -2.95
C VAL A 111 -14.12 2.29 -3.75
N ALA A 112 -13.02 2.99 -3.59
CA ALA A 112 -12.70 4.19 -4.36
C ALA A 112 -12.21 3.80 -5.76
N THR A 113 -12.86 4.30 -6.82
CA THR A 113 -12.51 4.04 -8.23
C THR A 113 -12.34 5.34 -9.00
N ALA A 114 -11.86 5.26 -10.25
CA ALA A 114 -11.73 6.45 -11.09
C ALA A 114 -13.07 7.12 -11.41
N GLU A 115 -14.16 6.36 -11.50
CA GLU A 115 -15.49 6.88 -11.88
C GLU A 115 -16.35 7.30 -10.68
N GLY A 116 -16.08 6.75 -9.51
CA GLY A 116 -16.92 6.93 -8.35
C GLY A 116 -16.57 5.98 -7.21
N VAL A 117 -17.52 5.80 -6.29
CA VAL A 117 -17.38 4.92 -5.14
C VAL A 117 -18.31 3.71 -5.32
N ALA A 118 -17.72 2.53 -5.43
CA ALA A 118 -18.48 1.30 -5.55
C ALA A 118 -18.89 0.75 -4.18
N ALA A 119 -20.12 0.28 -4.05
CA ALA A 119 -20.59 -0.50 -2.91
C ALA A 119 -20.72 -1.97 -3.31
N VAL A 120 -20.10 -2.87 -2.53
CA VAL A 120 -20.12 -4.32 -2.74
C VAL A 120 -20.72 -5.00 -1.52
N ASP A 121 -21.80 -5.73 -1.71
CA ASP A 121 -22.29 -6.67 -0.69
C ASP A 121 -21.33 -7.86 -0.62
N THR A 122 -20.57 -7.96 0.47
CA THR A 122 -19.55 -9.02 0.61
C THR A 122 -20.15 -10.39 0.87
N ARG A 123 -21.40 -10.46 1.31
CA ARG A 123 -22.12 -11.72 1.53
C ARG A 123 -22.58 -12.35 0.22
N THR A 124 -23.19 -11.53 -0.67
CA THR A 124 -23.67 -11.99 -1.99
C THR A 124 -22.56 -11.90 -3.05
N ARG A 125 -21.47 -11.21 -2.74
CA ARG A 125 -20.34 -10.93 -3.66
C ARG A 125 -20.81 -10.23 -4.93
N THR A 126 -21.60 -9.17 -4.75
CA THR A 126 -22.15 -8.39 -5.88
C THR A 126 -21.93 -6.90 -5.66
N ARG A 127 -21.58 -6.17 -6.73
CA ARG A 127 -21.62 -4.71 -6.69
C ARG A 127 -23.07 -4.24 -6.69
N VAL A 128 -23.48 -3.59 -5.60
CA VAL A 128 -24.87 -3.11 -5.40
C VAL A 128 -25.05 -1.65 -5.79
N ALA A 129 -23.96 -0.88 -5.92
CA ALA A 129 -23.97 0.49 -6.43
C ALA A 129 -22.60 0.89 -7.00
N LEU A 130 -22.62 1.93 -7.82
CA LEU A 130 -21.49 2.79 -8.14
C LEU A 130 -22.02 4.23 -8.02
N VAL A 131 -21.54 4.96 -7.00
CA VAL A 131 -21.89 6.36 -6.73
C VAL A 131 -20.93 7.23 -7.51
N PRO A 132 -21.36 7.95 -8.58
CA PRO A 132 -20.46 8.75 -9.37
C PRO A 132 -19.85 9.89 -8.56
N HIS A 133 -18.60 10.26 -8.85
CA HIS A 133 -18.02 11.48 -8.31
C HIS A 133 -18.79 12.71 -8.79
N THR A 134 -18.94 13.70 -7.92
CA THR A 134 -19.46 15.02 -8.26
C THR A 134 -18.33 16.00 -8.62
N THR A 135 -17.13 15.74 -8.10
CA THR A 135 -15.90 16.45 -8.45
C THR A 135 -15.50 16.15 -9.90
N ARG A 136 -15.18 17.17 -10.66
CA ARG A 136 -14.72 17.02 -12.04
C ARG A 136 -13.26 16.59 -12.05
N THR A 137 -13.00 15.35 -12.42
CA THR A 137 -11.67 14.73 -12.42
C THR A 137 -11.04 14.59 -13.81
N GLY A 138 -11.72 15.09 -14.86
CA GLY A 138 -11.31 14.86 -16.24
C GLY A 138 -11.72 13.50 -16.78
N PRO A 139 -11.11 13.02 -17.87
CA PRO A 139 -11.39 11.71 -18.42
C PRO A 139 -11.03 10.57 -17.43
N VAL A 140 -11.83 9.53 -17.44
CA VAL A 140 -11.51 8.29 -16.71
C VAL A 140 -10.29 7.63 -17.37
N THR A 141 -9.22 7.45 -16.60
CA THR A 141 -7.98 6.83 -17.06
C THR A 141 -7.50 5.82 -16.02
N THR A 142 -6.48 5.05 -16.37
CA THR A 142 -5.72 4.19 -15.47
C THR A 142 -4.36 4.85 -15.16
N GLY A 143 -3.65 4.34 -14.19
CA GLY A 143 -2.33 4.84 -13.78
C GLY A 143 -2.35 5.40 -12.36
N GLU A 144 -1.20 5.43 -11.74
CA GLU A 144 -1.00 5.82 -10.35
C GLU A 144 -1.58 7.20 -10.02
N TYR A 145 -1.42 8.14 -10.96
CA TYR A 145 -1.81 9.54 -10.77
C TYR A 145 -3.12 9.91 -11.48
N ARG A 146 -3.98 8.92 -11.74
CA ARG A 146 -5.29 9.12 -12.35
C ARG A 146 -6.19 10.05 -11.56
N GLY A 147 -7.17 10.66 -12.20
CA GLY A 147 -8.28 11.35 -11.53
C GLY A 147 -9.24 10.36 -10.84
N GLY A 148 -10.04 10.85 -9.91
CA GLY A 148 -11.05 10.08 -9.19
C GLY A 148 -10.62 9.63 -7.80
N GLY A 149 -11.37 8.71 -7.23
CA GLY A 149 -11.22 8.28 -5.85
C GLY A 149 -9.91 7.55 -5.58
N MET A 150 -9.22 7.91 -4.50
CA MET A 150 -7.99 7.30 -4.01
C MET A 150 -8.21 6.71 -2.61
N GLY A 151 -7.78 7.37 -1.55
CA GLY A 151 -8.04 6.94 -0.17
C GLY A 151 -9.53 6.96 0.18
N ILE A 152 -9.96 6.05 1.05
CA ILE A 152 -11.33 5.96 1.55
C ILE A 152 -11.35 5.47 2.99
N ALA A 153 -12.16 6.12 3.83
CA ALA A 153 -12.48 5.65 5.17
C ALA A 153 -13.97 5.77 5.47
N LEU A 154 -14.41 5.04 6.49
CA LEU A 154 -15.81 5.09 6.95
C LEU A 154 -15.91 5.81 8.29
N SER A 155 -17.04 6.46 8.54
CA SER A 155 -17.39 6.87 9.90
C SER A 155 -17.53 5.63 10.80
N PRO A 156 -17.28 5.74 12.12
CA PRO A 156 -17.34 4.59 13.03
C PRO A 156 -18.68 3.85 13.03
N ASP A 157 -19.77 4.56 12.73
CA ASP A 157 -21.12 3.97 12.59
C ASP A 157 -21.42 3.43 11.17
N GLY A 158 -20.48 3.58 10.22
CA GLY A 158 -20.66 3.17 8.83
C GLY A 158 -21.64 4.04 8.02
N ALA A 159 -22.18 5.12 8.59
CA ALA A 159 -23.19 5.95 7.92
C ALA A 159 -22.61 6.87 6.83
N ARG A 160 -21.31 7.12 6.84
CA ARG A 160 -20.61 7.95 5.87
C ARG A 160 -19.37 7.23 5.34
N ALA A 161 -19.14 7.34 4.03
CA ALA A 161 -17.86 7.05 3.42
C ALA A 161 -17.20 8.37 2.99
N TYR A 162 -15.95 8.56 3.39
CA TYR A 162 -15.12 9.71 3.10
C TYR A 162 -14.09 9.33 2.05
N VAL A 163 -14.09 10.00 0.91
CA VAL A 163 -13.28 9.61 -0.24
C VAL A 163 -12.42 10.78 -0.71
N GLY A 164 -11.11 10.59 -0.70
CA GLY A 164 -10.17 11.52 -1.32
C GLY A 164 -10.28 11.42 -2.84
N VAL A 165 -10.63 12.53 -3.50
CA VAL A 165 -10.81 12.56 -4.96
C VAL A 165 -9.72 13.40 -5.58
N ASN A 166 -8.84 12.74 -6.34
CA ASN A 166 -7.74 13.40 -7.05
C ASN A 166 -8.24 14.14 -8.28
N VAL A 167 -7.78 15.39 -8.43
CA VAL A 167 -7.95 16.22 -9.62
C VAL A 167 -6.57 16.43 -10.24
N PRO A 168 -6.23 15.78 -11.36
CA PRO A 168 -4.91 15.89 -11.95
C PRO A 168 -4.52 17.34 -12.24
N GLY A 169 -3.37 17.75 -11.71
CA GLY A 169 -2.83 19.12 -11.89
C GLY A 169 -3.49 20.19 -11.01
N GLY A 170 -4.34 19.82 -10.06
CA GLY A 170 -5.01 20.73 -9.13
C GLY A 170 -5.13 20.21 -7.71
N ASN A 171 -5.77 20.98 -6.86
CA ASN A 171 -6.19 20.52 -5.55
C ASN A 171 -7.35 19.54 -5.70
N GLY A 172 -7.34 18.52 -4.84
CA GLY A 172 -8.39 17.52 -4.74
C GLY A 172 -9.56 17.95 -3.85
N THR A 173 -10.46 17.02 -3.64
CA THR A 173 -11.60 17.16 -2.74
C THR A 173 -11.76 15.94 -1.86
N LEU A 174 -12.39 16.11 -0.71
CA LEU A 174 -12.97 15.02 0.06
C LEU A 174 -14.46 14.97 -0.28
N GLU A 175 -14.91 13.89 -0.91
CA GLU A 175 -16.33 13.63 -1.10
C GLU A 175 -16.88 12.80 0.05
N VAL A 176 -18.05 13.19 0.57
CA VAL A 176 -18.75 12.49 1.63
C VAL A 176 -19.95 11.79 1.04
N VAL A 177 -19.94 10.46 1.04
CA VAL A 177 -21.04 9.63 0.56
C VAL A 177 -21.90 9.20 1.74
N ASP A 178 -23.19 9.46 1.67
CA ASP A 178 -24.17 8.86 2.57
C ASP A 178 -24.39 7.40 2.15
N THR A 179 -24.08 6.47 3.04
CA THR A 179 -24.06 5.04 2.70
C THR A 179 -25.45 4.46 2.51
N ALA A 180 -26.47 5.02 3.17
CA ALA A 180 -27.86 4.55 3.05
C ALA A 180 -28.50 5.02 1.73
N SER A 181 -28.40 6.31 1.40
CA SER A 181 -28.94 6.86 0.16
C SER A 181 -28.03 6.62 -1.04
N ARG A 182 -26.74 6.28 -0.82
CA ARG A 182 -25.74 6.08 -1.86
C ARG A 182 -25.59 7.31 -2.74
N THR A 183 -25.47 8.47 -2.13
CA THR A 183 -25.28 9.76 -2.82
C THR A 183 -24.17 10.55 -2.16
N VAL A 184 -23.46 11.36 -2.96
CA VAL A 184 -22.54 12.37 -2.42
C VAL A 184 -23.36 13.48 -1.77
N VAL A 185 -23.15 13.70 -0.48
CA VAL A 185 -23.91 14.70 0.31
C VAL A 185 -23.08 15.92 0.66
N GLN A 186 -21.77 15.85 0.55
CA GLN A 186 -20.86 16.97 0.82
C GLN A 186 -19.60 16.83 -0.02
N VAL A 187 -19.02 17.97 -0.41
CA VAL A 187 -17.71 18.07 -1.07
C VAL A 187 -16.90 19.13 -0.35
N VAL A 188 -15.71 18.78 0.11
CA VAL A 188 -14.83 19.65 0.88
C VAL A 188 -13.52 19.81 0.12
N PRO A 189 -13.05 21.03 -0.20
CA PRO A 189 -11.74 21.24 -0.80
C PRO A 189 -10.61 20.78 0.15
N VAL A 190 -9.63 20.05 -0.39
CA VAL A 190 -8.44 19.57 0.34
C VAL A 190 -7.16 19.89 -0.43
N GLY A 191 -6.03 19.35 -0.06
CA GLY A 191 -4.78 19.55 -0.75
C GLY A 191 -4.68 18.82 -2.10
N SER A 192 -3.49 18.76 -2.65
CA SER A 192 -3.24 18.14 -3.95
C SER A 192 -2.94 16.66 -3.80
N ARG A 193 -3.61 15.85 -4.59
CA ARG A 193 -3.57 14.39 -4.56
C ARG A 193 -3.87 13.84 -3.16
N PRO A 194 -5.15 13.85 -2.75
CA PRO A 194 -5.60 13.25 -1.49
C PRO A 194 -5.44 11.72 -1.56
N PHE A 195 -4.26 11.25 -1.16
CA PHE A 195 -3.79 9.88 -1.37
C PHE A 195 -4.42 8.91 -0.39
N ASP A 196 -4.52 9.34 0.86
CA ASP A 196 -5.08 8.54 1.94
C ASP A 196 -6.11 9.31 2.76
N VAL A 197 -7.02 8.58 3.41
CA VAL A 197 -8.08 9.14 4.24
C VAL A 197 -8.23 8.31 5.51
N ASP A 198 -8.13 8.98 6.66
CA ASP A 198 -8.38 8.40 7.97
C ASP A 198 -9.51 9.12 8.69
N VAL A 199 -10.07 8.47 9.73
CA VAL A 199 -11.11 9.04 10.58
C VAL A 199 -10.71 8.89 12.03
N SER A 200 -10.93 9.95 12.82
CA SER A 200 -10.73 9.88 14.29
C SER A 200 -11.65 8.83 14.91
N ALA A 201 -11.20 8.22 16.01
CA ALA A 201 -11.96 7.17 16.70
C ALA A 201 -13.37 7.59 17.13
N ASP A 202 -13.58 8.88 17.39
CA ASP A 202 -14.89 9.46 17.76
C ASP A 202 -15.71 9.93 16.53
N GLY A 203 -15.15 9.80 15.32
CA GLY A 203 -15.79 10.19 14.06
C GLY A 203 -15.92 11.70 13.85
N ARG A 204 -15.32 12.53 14.70
CA ARG A 204 -15.45 14.01 14.62
C ARG A 204 -14.51 14.66 13.63
N GLN A 205 -13.46 13.98 13.25
CA GLN A 205 -12.46 14.50 12.32
C GLN A 205 -12.16 13.46 11.24
N VAL A 206 -11.99 13.96 10.03
CA VAL A 206 -11.41 13.21 8.90
C VAL A 206 -10.07 13.82 8.57
N TYR A 207 -9.09 12.98 8.34
CA TYR A 207 -7.74 13.35 7.98
C TYR A 207 -7.47 12.93 6.54
N VAL A 208 -7.05 13.86 5.71
CA VAL A 208 -6.73 13.61 4.31
C VAL A 208 -5.24 13.84 4.13
N THR A 209 -4.51 12.82 3.74
CA THR A 209 -3.09 12.91 3.42
C THR A 209 -2.93 13.38 2.00
N ASP A 210 -2.48 14.62 1.84
CA ASP A 210 -2.35 15.31 0.56
C ASP A 210 -0.91 15.21 0.04
N HIS A 211 -0.66 14.19 -0.78
CA HIS A 211 0.68 13.78 -1.20
C HIS A 211 1.47 14.88 -1.91
N ASP A 212 0.88 15.57 -2.89
CA ASP A 212 1.60 16.54 -3.73
C ASP A 212 1.63 17.96 -3.14
N SER A 213 0.88 18.23 -2.07
CA SER A 213 0.94 19.48 -1.33
C SER A 213 1.65 19.36 0.03
N PHE A 214 2.17 18.17 0.36
CA PHE A 214 3.02 17.91 1.54
C PHE A 214 2.35 18.24 2.87
N ASP A 215 1.05 18.04 2.95
CA ASP A 215 0.27 18.37 4.13
C ASP A 215 -0.81 17.32 4.44
N VAL A 216 -1.41 17.49 5.61
CA VAL A 216 -2.64 16.80 5.98
C VAL A 216 -3.75 17.83 6.12
N THR A 217 -4.85 17.61 5.44
CA THR A 217 -6.09 18.39 5.64
C THR A 217 -6.93 17.68 6.71
N THR A 218 -7.09 18.33 7.86
CA THR A 218 -8.04 17.93 8.90
C THR A 218 -9.40 18.58 8.62
N VAL A 219 -10.45 17.76 8.57
CA VAL A 219 -11.84 18.19 8.33
C VAL A 219 -12.70 17.89 9.53
N ASP A 220 -13.38 18.88 10.08
CA ASP A 220 -14.39 18.72 11.15
C ASP A 220 -15.69 18.20 10.53
N THR A 221 -16.21 17.06 10.99
CA THR A 221 -17.36 16.38 10.39
C THR A 221 -18.71 17.03 10.69
N ALA A 222 -18.78 17.92 11.68
CA ALA A 222 -20.00 18.65 12.02
C ALA A 222 -20.14 19.95 11.25
N THR A 223 -19.03 20.65 10.99
CA THR A 223 -19.03 21.99 10.40
C THR A 223 -18.44 22.04 8.99
N TRP A 224 -17.72 21.00 8.59
CA TRP A 224 -16.92 20.92 7.36
C TRP A 224 -15.80 21.95 7.29
N ALA A 225 -15.44 22.54 8.42
CA ALA A 225 -14.29 23.42 8.51
C ALA A 225 -12.99 22.62 8.32
N THR A 226 -12.04 23.20 7.61
CA THR A 226 -10.76 22.57 7.28
C THR A 226 -9.60 23.29 7.93
N ARG A 227 -8.57 22.53 8.29
CA ARG A 227 -7.25 23.03 8.66
C ARG A 227 -6.19 22.21 7.93
N ARG A 228 -5.26 22.88 7.28
CA ARG A 228 -4.10 22.22 6.65
C ARG A 228 -2.90 22.29 7.57
N THR A 229 -2.22 21.18 7.73
CA THR A 229 -0.98 21.03 8.49
C THR A 229 0.12 20.58 7.56
N GLU A 230 1.09 21.45 7.29
CA GLU A 230 2.28 21.10 6.51
C GLU A 230 3.10 20.07 7.29
N VAL A 231 3.36 18.90 6.69
CA VAL A 231 4.10 17.80 7.33
C VAL A 231 5.55 17.74 6.88
N ALA A 232 5.83 18.31 5.70
CA ALA A 232 7.20 18.52 5.21
C ALA A 232 7.24 19.82 4.40
N PRO A 233 8.32 20.62 4.48
CA PRO A 233 8.39 21.91 3.81
C PRO A 233 8.36 21.73 2.27
N TYR A 234 7.34 22.25 1.63
CA TYR A 234 7.21 22.23 0.18
C TYR A 234 8.38 22.97 -0.48
N GLY A 235 9.01 22.34 -1.45
CA GLY A 235 10.08 22.96 -2.22
C GLY A 235 11.46 22.98 -1.56
N THR A 236 11.62 22.53 -0.33
CA THR A 236 12.92 22.50 0.35
C THR A 236 13.88 21.52 -0.29
N GLU A 237 13.38 20.46 -0.90
CA GLU A 237 14.19 19.41 -1.56
C GLU A 237 13.71 19.15 -2.99
N GLY A 238 13.31 20.18 -3.71
CA GLY A 238 12.98 20.08 -5.14
C GLY A 238 11.49 20.16 -5.50
N GLY A 239 10.63 20.66 -4.62
CA GLY A 239 9.20 20.82 -4.89
C GLY A 239 8.53 19.49 -5.19
N LEU A 240 7.81 19.37 -6.29
CA LEU A 240 7.16 18.11 -6.72
C LEU A 240 8.13 16.95 -6.96
N GLY A 241 9.43 17.21 -7.11
CA GLY A 241 10.48 16.20 -7.18
C GLY A 241 11.03 15.77 -5.82
N SER A 242 10.56 16.38 -4.73
CA SER A 242 10.99 16.01 -3.38
C SER A 242 10.60 14.60 -3.02
N TRP A 243 11.47 13.94 -2.27
CA TRP A 243 11.25 12.63 -1.67
C TRP A 243 10.48 12.68 -0.34
N LEU A 244 10.14 13.88 0.14
CA LEU A 244 9.45 14.09 1.42
C LEU A 244 7.92 14.10 1.27
N LYS A 245 7.38 13.23 0.44
CA LYS A 245 5.94 13.15 0.18
C LYS A 245 5.27 12.14 1.10
N PRO A 246 4.23 12.54 1.85
CA PRO A 246 3.43 11.59 2.61
C PRO A 246 2.56 10.75 1.67
N HIS A 247 2.52 9.43 1.86
CA HIS A 247 1.63 8.54 1.11
C HIS A 247 0.43 8.13 1.96
N TYR A 248 0.69 7.41 3.04
CA TYR A 248 -0.33 6.87 3.93
C TYR A 248 -0.12 7.36 5.35
N ALA A 249 -1.18 7.35 6.11
CA ALA A 249 -1.16 7.64 7.54
C ALA A 249 -1.80 6.50 8.33
N ALA A 250 -1.54 6.48 9.63
CA ALA A 250 -2.29 5.68 10.59
C ALA A 250 -2.61 6.52 11.82
N VAL A 251 -3.81 6.38 12.34
CA VAL A 251 -4.22 7.02 13.59
C VAL A 251 -3.71 6.20 14.77
N ARG A 252 -2.88 6.79 15.63
CA ARG A 252 -2.37 6.13 16.83
C ARG A 252 -3.51 5.89 17.84
N PRO A 253 -3.76 4.63 18.26
CA PRO A 253 -4.91 4.33 19.11
C PRO A 253 -4.90 5.03 20.48
N SER A 254 -3.71 5.32 21.03
CA SER A 254 -3.58 5.84 22.40
C SER A 254 -3.94 7.31 22.56
N ASP A 255 -3.72 8.15 21.53
CA ASP A 255 -3.86 9.60 21.62
C ASP A 255 -4.42 10.28 20.35
N GLY A 256 -4.68 9.50 19.30
CA GLY A 256 -5.21 10.01 18.03
C GLY A 256 -4.20 10.76 17.17
N ALA A 257 -2.90 10.75 17.50
CA ALA A 257 -1.88 11.34 16.65
C ALA A 257 -1.81 10.60 15.30
N LEU A 258 -1.57 11.35 14.22
CA LEU A 258 -1.34 10.77 12.91
C LEU A 258 0.14 10.42 12.75
N LEU A 259 0.38 9.24 12.22
CA LEU A 259 1.70 8.66 12.03
C LEU A 259 1.90 8.47 10.53
N LEU A 260 2.78 9.29 9.94
CA LEU A 260 3.05 9.30 8.51
C LEU A 260 4.51 8.91 8.27
N PRO A 261 4.78 7.70 7.81
CA PRO A 261 6.12 7.34 7.36
C PRO A 261 6.45 8.09 6.07
N PHE A 262 7.68 8.61 6.00
CA PHE A 262 8.18 9.34 4.85
C PHE A 262 9.31 8.60 4.16
N GLU A 263 9.49 8.95 2.92
CA GLU A 263 10.75 8.69 2.23
C GLU A 263 11.94 9.28 3.02
N GLY A 264 13.06 8.56 3.05
CA GLY A 264 14.28 8.99 3.75
C GLY A 264 14.28 8.68 5.26
N GLU A 265 13.72 7.55 5.67
CA GLU A 265 13.80 6.95 7.01
C GLU A 265 13.25 7.88 8.10
N ARG A 266 12.07 8.42 7.89
CA ARG A 266 11.43 9.36 8.80
C ARG A 266 9.99 8.99 9.08
N LEU A 267 9.56 9.22 10.31
CA LEU A 267 8.17 9.16 10.75
C LEU A 267 7.74 10.55 11.20
N ALA A 268 6.79 11.17 10.50
CA ALA A 268 6.13 12.36 11.00
C ALA A 268 5.02 11.95 11.97
N VAL A 269 5.02 12.59 13.12
CA VAL A 269 3.96 12.47 14.13
C VAL A 269 3.24 13.81 14.20
N VAL A 270 1.98 13.80 13.78
CA VAL A 270 1.13 15.00 13.73
C VAL A 270 0.10 14.94 14.85
N ASP A 271 0.09 15.93 15.69
CA ASP A 271 -1.02 16.17 16.64
C ASP A 271 -2.16 16.88 15.89
N PRO A 272 -3.26 16.21 15.57
CA PRO A 272 -4.32 16.80 14.76
C PRO A 272 -5.12 17.87 15.51
N SER A 273 -4.99 17.97 16.84
CA SER A 273 -5.66 19.01 17.63
C SER A 273 -4.95 20.36 17.56
N THR A 274 -3.62 20.34 17.58
CA THR A 274 -2.77 21.54 17.58
C THR A 274 -2.14 21.86 16.23
N GLY A 275 -1.98 20.85 15.36
CA GLY A 275 -1.20 20.95 14.13
C GLY A 275 0.31 20.87 14.36
N ARG A 276 0.76 20.47 15.56
CA ARG A 276 2.18 20.29 15.85
C ARG A 276 2.69 19.04 15.12
N VAL A 277 3.81 19.19 14.41
CA VAL A 277 4.52 18.11 13.73
C VAL A 277 5.85 17.88 14.42
N THR A 278 6.15 16.62 14.73
CA THR A 278 7.48 16.17 15.13
C THR A 278 7.93 15.09 14.16
N VAL A 279 9.25 15.04 13.88
CA VAL A 279 9.83 14.04 12.98
C VAL A 279 10.76 13.15 13.78
N GLU A 280 10.54 11.84 13.68
CA GLU A 280 11.34 10.83 14.34
C GLU A 280 12.15 10.06 13.28
N PRO A 281 13.38 9.60 13.58
CA PRO A 281 14.13 8.74 12.67
C PRO A 281 13.50 7.33 12.63
N MET A 282 13.64 6.68 11.48
CA MET A 282 13.41 5.25 11.26
C MET A 282 14.70 4.57 10.84
N THR A 283 14.80 3.24 10.97
CA THR A 283 16.01 2.50 10.59
C THR A 283 15.91 1.84 9.21
N ALA A 284 14.70 1.69 8.68
CA ALA A 284 14.51 1.14 7.35
C ALA A 284 14.91 2.17 6.30
N ASN A 285 15.95 1.90 5.55
CA ASN A 285 16.41 2.76 4.44
C ASN A 285 15.63 2.42 3.17
N THR A 286 14.36 2.79 3.14
CA THR A 286 13.47 2.44 2.05
C THR A 286 12.50 3.56 1.73
N HIS A 287 11.91 3.51 0.54
CA HIS A 287 10.77 4.34 0.18
C HIS A 287 9.54 3.86 0.96
N GLN A 288 9.04 4.66 1.87
CA GLN A 288 7.96 4.28 2.78
C GLN A 288 6.60 4.45 2.09
N HIS A 289 5.75 3.42 2.21
CA HIS A 289 4.38 3.41 1.67
C HIS A 289 3.34 3.15 2.76
N GLY A 290 2.65 2.01 2.70
CA GLY A 290 1.56 1.69 3.58
C GLY A 290 1.95 1.60 5.05
N VAL A 291 1.06 2.02 5.91
CA VAL A 291 1.21 1.95 7.37
C VAL A 291 -0.08 1.53 8.03
N THR A 292 0.02 0.77 9.11
CA THR A 292 -1.11 0.47 9.99
C THR A 292 -0.64 0.38 11.43
N ALA A 293 -1.54 0.69 12.37
CA ALA A 293 -1.27 0.61 13.81
C ALA A 293 -2.05 -0.56 14.43
N ALA A 294 -1.37 -1.39 15.21
CA ALA A 294 -2.02 -2.36 16.06
C ALA A 294 -2.63 -1.69 17.31
N PRO A 295 -3.59 -2.33 18.00
CA PRO A 295 -4.23 -1.77 19.19
C PRO A 295 -3.26 -1.44 20.34
N ASP A 296 -2.12 -2.12 20.43
CA ASP A 296 -1.07 -1.86 21.40
C ASP A 296 -0.15 -0.69 21.04
N GLY A 297 -0.36 -0.07 19.88
CA GLY A 297 0.43 1.03 19.34
C GLY A 297 1.64 0.62 18.51
N THR A 298 1.86 -0.68 18.29
CA THR A 298 2.89 -1.17 17.37
C THR A 298 2.53 -0.77 15.94
N LEU A 299 3.48 -0.19 15.20
CA LEU A 299 3.32 0.18 13.80
C LEU A 299 3.90 -0.87 12.87
N TYR A 300 3.22 -1.08 11.76
CA TYR A 300 3.67 -1.90 10.65
C TYR A 300 3.76 -1.00 9.43
N ILE A 301 4.98 -0.85 8.88
CA ILE A 301 5.27 0.12 7.82
C ILE A 301 5.91 -0.60 6.65
N VAL A 302 5.34 -0.44 5.47
CA VAL A 302 5.87 -1.02 4.23
C VAL A 302 6.94 -0.11 3.65
N GLY A 303 8.12 -0.67 3.39
CA GLY A 303 9.17 -0.05 2.61
C GLY A 303 9.33 -0.77 1.27
N THR A 304 9.22 -0.03 0.16
CA THR A 304 9.13 -0.63 -1.18
C THR A 304 10.48 -0.95 -1.81
N GLY A 305 11.53 -0.32 -1.34
CA GLY A 305 12.88 -0.50 -1.87
C GLY A 305 13.76 0.71 -1.58
N PRO A 306 15.01 0.72 -2.06
CA PRO A 306 15.97 1.76 -1.72
C PRO A 306 15.68 3.07 -2.47
N ILE A 307 15.71 4.18 -1.74
CA ILE A 307 15.91 5.50 -2.35
C ILE A 307 17.36 5.63 -2.83
N ASP A 308 18.30 5.22 -1.97
CA ASP A 308 19.73 5.10 -2.30
C ASP A 308 20.15 3.62 -2.31
N PRO A 309 20.30 3.00 -3.49
CA PRO A 309 20.71 1.60 -3.59
C PRO A 309 22.04 1.27 -2.91
N ALA A 310 22.92 2.26 -2.70
CA ALA A 310 24.21 2.04 -2.04
C ALA A 310 24.10 1.96 -0.51
N ALA A 311 23.01 2.50 0.05
CA ALA A 311 22.77 2.53 1.50
C ALA A 311 21.76 1.49 1.98
N ASP A 312 21.33 0.58 1.14
CA ASP A 312 20.06 -0.11 1.17
C ASP A 312 19.98 -1.40 2.00
N ALA A 313 18.85 -1.58 2.67
CA ALA A 313 18.43 -2.84 3.28
C ALA A 313 17.38 -3.64 2.46
N GLY A 314 16.97 -3.14 1.29
CA GLY A 314 15.94 -3.75 0.42
C GLY A 314 14.49 -3.56 0.93
N PRO A 315 13.51 -4.06 0.16
CA PRO A 315 12.11 -4.02 0.55
C PRO A 315 11.86 -4.71 1.89
N SER A 316 11.06 -4.11 2.75
CA SER A 316 10.83 -4.64 4.10
C SER A 316 9.47 -4.24 4.66
N LEU A 317 9.02 -4.99 5.65
CA LEU A 317 8.00 -4.56 6.61
C LEU A 317 8.72 -4.18 7.91
N THR A 318 8.69 -2.90 8.27
CA THR A 318 9.19 -2.41 9.55
C THR A 318 8.12 -2.62 10.61
N VAL A 319 8.47 -3.29 11.69
CA VAL A 319 7.66 -3.42 12.90
C VAL A 319 8.27 -2.52 13.96
N ARG A 320 7.61 -1.39 14.25
CA ARG A 320 8.07 -0.37 15.21
C ARG A 320 7.21 -0.43 16.48
N ALA A 321 7.82 -0.76 17.59
CA ALA A 321 7.16 -0.76 18.89
C ALA A 321 6.88 0.67 19.40
N PRO A 322 5.98 0.86 20.38
CA PRO A 322 5.67 2.18 20.94
C PRO A 322 6.86 2.90 21.58
N ASP A 323 7.88 2.16 22.01
CA ASP A 323 9.12 2.71 22.55
C ASP A 323 10.13 3.17 21.49
N GLY A 324 9.76 3.03 20.21
CA GLY A 324 10.58 3.38 19.06
C GLY A 324 11.56 2.31 18.61
N SER A 325 11.65 1.16 19.30
CA SER A 325 12.47 0.03 18.82
C SER A 325 11.88 -0.58 17.54
N GLU A 326 12.76 -0.98 16.62
CA GLU A 326 12.34 -1.45 15.30
C GLU A 326 12.91 -2.83 14.99
N ARG A 327 12.11 -3.62 14.28
CA ARG A 327 12.51 -4.89 13.67
C ARG A 327 12.12 -4.88 12.20
N LEU A 328 13.05 -5.21 11.33
CA LEU A 328 12.82 -5.35 9.90
C LEU A 328 12.48 -6.80 9.54
N VAL A 329 11.41 -6.98 8.78
CA VAL A 329 11.07 -8.25 8.12
C VAL A 329 11.35 -8.07 6.64
N PRO A 330 12.36 -8.74 6.07
CA PRO A 330 12.65 -8.65 4.64
C PRO A 330 11.46 -9.13 3.80
N LEU A 331 11.16 -8.43 2.71
CA LEU A 331 10.17 -8.79 1.72
C LEU A 331 10.85 -9.13 0.39
N ASP A 332 10.25 -10.04 -0.40
CA ASP A 332 10.81 -10.52 -1.67
C ASP A 332 10.67 -9.53 -2.84
N GLY A 333 10.32 -8.28 -2.57
CA GLY A 333 10.14 -7.23 -3.57
C GLY A 333 9.30 -6.09 -3.03
N PRO A 334 9.05 -5.06 -3.85
CA PRO A 334 8.22 -3.92 -3.48
C PRO A 334 6.79 -4.34 -3.14
N HIS A 335 6.20 -3.67 -2.15
CA HIS A 335 4.84 -3.87 -1.68
C HIS A 335 4.21 -2.49 -1.44
N GLU A 336 2.88 -2.41 -1.45
CA GLU A 336 2.17 -1.12 -1.39
C GLU A 336 1.55 -0.85 -0.03
N THR A 337 0.62 -1.69 0.42
CA THR A 337 -0.13 -1.46 1.66
C THR A 337 -0.04 -2.63 2.62
N VAL A 338 -0.44 -2.41 3.87
CA VAL A 338 -0.48 -3.42 4.91
C VAL A 338 -1.76 -3.29 5.73
N THR A 339 -2.38 -4.43 6.05
CA THR A 339 -3.45 -4.54 7.04
C THR A 339 -3.18 -5.70 7.99
N LEU A 340 -3.78 -5.65 9.18
CA LEU A 340 -3.58 -6.66 10.21
C LEU A 340 -4.81 -7.55 10.37
N SER A 341 -4.58 -8.81 10.77
CA SER A 341 -5.66 -9.62 11.36
C SER A 341 -6.18 -8.96 12.64
N PRO A 342 -7.43 -9.24 13.07
CA PRO A 342 -8.01 -8.62 14.27
C PRO A 342 -7.20 -8.83 15.56
N ASP A 343 -6.45 -9.94 15.64
CA ASP A 343 -5.56 -10.24 16.75
C ASP A 343 -4.12 -9.72 16.56
N ALA A 344 -3.87 -8.98 15.49
CA ALA A 344 -2.58 -8.42 15.06
C ALA A 344 -1.44 -9.46 14.91
N ARG A 345 -1.76 -10.78 14.85
CA ARG A 345 -0.76 -11.85 14.69
C ARG A 345 -0.32 -12.08 13.25
N THR A 346 -1.10 -11.55 12.31
CA THR A 346 -0.83 -11.69 10.89
C THR A 346 -0.93 -10.33 10.22
N ALA A 347 0.09 -9.97 9.44
CA ALA A 347 0.03 -8.83 8.54
C ALA A 347 -0.17 -9.32 7.09
N TYR A 348 -1.07 -8.69 6.36
CA TYR A 348 -1.35 -8.92 4.96
C TYR A 348 -0.81 -7.73 4.17
N VAL A 349 0.20 -7.97 3.36
CA VAL A 349 0.94 -6.92 2.64
C VAL A 349 0.68 -7.10 1.15
N SER A 350 0.13 -6.07 0.50
CA SER A 350 -0.21 -6.14 -0.93
C SER A 350 1.02 -6.02 -1.81
N GLY A 351 1.06 -6.77 -2.93
CA GLY A 351 2.14 -6.72 -3.92
C GLY A 351 2.22 -5.42 -4.68
N GLY A 352 1.08 -4.75 -4.82
CA GLY A 352 0.95 -3.37 -5.23
C GLY A 352 1.42 -3.00 -6.62
N PHE A 353 1.46 -1.70 -6.78
CA PHE A 353 1.93 -1.01 -7.97
C PHE A 353 2.72 0.21 -7.50
N THR A 354 4.01 0.05 -7.30
CA THR A 354 4.91 1.10 -6.85
C THR A 354 5.85 1.51 -7.96
N ARG A 355 6.52 2.66 -7.80
CA ARG A 355 7.55 3.10 -8.74
C ARG A 355 8.73 2.12 -8.83
N GLU A 356 9.03 1.42 -7.75
CA GLU A 356 10.09 0.41 -7.65
C GLU A 356 9.67 -0.94 -8.22
N GLY A 357 8.40 -1.10 -8.60
CA GLY A 357 7.80 -2.31 -9.14
C GLY A 357 6.58 -2.77 -8.35
N GLY A 358 6.16 -3.99 -8.60
CA GLY A 358 5.02 -4.61 -7.95
C GLY A 358 4.87 -6.06 -8.40
N TRP A 359 3.89 -6.77 -7.84
CA TRP A 359 3.58 -8.13 -8.24
C TRP A 359 2.12 -8.48 -7.92
N ASP A 360 1.62 -9.52 -8.60
CA ASP A 360 0.24 -9.97 -8.44
C ASP A 360 0.14 -10.91 -7.23
N GLY A 361 -0.22 -10.37 -6.07
CA GLY A 361 -0.41 -11.16 -4.89
C GLY A 361 -0.33 -10.42 -3.56
N LEU A 362 -0.43 -11.20 -2.49
CA LEU A 362 -0.27 -10.77 -1.10
C LEU A 362 0.91 -11.53 -0.47
N THR A 363 1.67 -10.85 0.39
CA THR A 363 2.57 -11.49 1.33
C THR A 363 1.91 -11.54 2.70
N VAL A 364 1.70 -12.73 3.21
CA VAL A 364 1.20 -12.99 4.56
C VAL A 364 2.40 -13.09 5.49
N VAL A 365 2.44 -12.27 6.52
CA VAL A 365 3.54 -12.20 7.49
C VAL A 365 3.05 -12.59 8.87
N ASP A 366 3.66 -13.59 9.47
CA ASP A 366 3.50 -13.89 10.90
C ASP A 366 4.23 -12.80 11.70
N THR A 367 3.48 -11.99 12.44
CA THR A 367 4.03 -10.78 13.08
C THR A 367 4.98 -11.08 14.23
N ALA A 368 4.89 -12.24 14.86
CA ALA A 368 5.79 -12.65 15.95
C ALA A 368 7.13 -13.13 15.42
N THR A 369 7.11 -13.97 14.38
CA THR A 369 8.31 -14.64 13.86
C THR A 369 8.93 -13.94 12.66
N GLY A 370 8.17 -13.12 11.92
CA GLY A 370 8.57 -12.53 10.64
C GLY A 370 8.55 -13.53 9.48
N ARG A 371 7.98 -14.73 9.66
CA ARG A 371 7.86 -15.70 8.58
C ARG A 371 6.86 -15.20 7.53
N THR A 372 7.24 -15.27 6.27
CA THR A 372 6.45 -14.82 5.13
C THR A 372 5.90 -16.00 4.32
N THR A 373 4.74 -15.80 3.71
CA THR A 373 4.13 -16.72 2.73
C THR A 373 3.48 -15.89 1.63
N ARG A 374 3.76 -16.21 0.36
CA ARG A 374 3.18 -15.52 -0.79
C ARG A 374 1.90 -16.19 -1.26
N LEU A 375 0.87 -15.38 -1.52
CA LEU A 375 -0.39 -15.78 -2.13
C LEU A 375 -0.54 -15.07 -3.48
N PRO A 376 -0.43 -15.77 -4.61
CA PRO A 376 -0.59 -15.19 -5.95
C PRO A 376 -2.08 -14.96 -6.25
N VAL A 377 -2.62 -13.84 -5.80
CA VAL A 377 -4.04 -13.45 -5.91
C VAL A 377 -4.15 -11.99 -6.36
N GLY A 378 -5.21 -11.68 -7.12
CA GLY A 378 -5.43 -10.33 -7.65
C GLY A 378 -4.53 -9.98 -8.84
N HIS A 379 -4.67 -8.76 -9.32
CA HIS A 379 -3.81 -8.16 -10.35
C HIS A 379 -3.47 -6.71 -9.95
N LEU A 380 -2.19 -6.44 -9.67
CA LEU A 380 -1.70 -5.20 -9.06
C LEU A 380 -2.53 -4.82 -7.82
N PRO A 381 -2.57 -5.70 -6.79
CA PRO A 381 -3.42 -5.48 -5.61
C PRO A 381 -2.92 -4.29 -4.80
N LEU A 382 -3.82 -3.38 -4.40
CA LEU A 382 -3.50 -2.22 -3.58
C LEU A 382 -4.03 -2.37 -2.16
N ALA A 383 -5.28 -1.97 -1.91
CA ALA A 383 -5.86 -2.04 -0.58
C ALA A 383 -6.29 -3.47 -0.20
N VAL A 384 -6.10 -3.80 1.05
CA VAL A 384 -6.55 -5.07 1.66
C VAL A 384 -7.42 -4.76 2.87
N ALA A 385 -8.59 -5.38 2.97
CA ALA A 385 -9.43 -5.32 4.16
C ALA A 385 -9.75 -6.71 4.68
N VAL A 386 -9.76 -6.85 5.99
CA VAL A 386 -10.25 -8.06 6.67
C VAL A 386 -11.77 -7.97 6.72
N LEU A 387 -12.43 -9.00 6.21
CA LEU A 387 -13.89 -9.08 6.31
C LEU A 387 -14.30 -9.50 7.74
N PRO A 388 -15.39 -8.93 8.26
CA PRO A 388 -15.92 -9.37 9.54
C PRO A 388 -16.29 -10.87 9.50
N ASP A 389 -16.12 -11.53 10.64
CA ASP A 389 -16.54 -12.91 10.78
C ASP A 389 -18.00 -13.07 10.36
N ARG A 390 -18.28 -14.09 9.58
CA ARG A 390 -19.66 -14.39 9.20
C ARG A 390 -20.40 -14.89 10.43
N PRO A 391 -21.55 -14.29 10.78
CA PRO A 391 -22.38 -14.82 11.85
C PRO A 391 -22.89 -16.22 11.55
#